data_da3682b2d52831e787599df45ccd6762
#
_entry.id   da3682b2d52831e787599df45ccd6762
#
_cell.length_a   1.000
_cell.length_b   1.000
_cell.length_c   1.000
_cell.angle_alpha   90.00
_cell.angle_beta   90.00
_cell.angle_gamma   90.00
#
_symmetry.space_group_name_H-M   'P 1'
#
loop_
_entity.id
_entity.type
_entity.pdbx_description
1 polymer ?
#
loop_
_entity_poly.entity_id
_entity_poly.type
_entity_poly.pdbx_seq_one_letter_code
_entity_poly.pdbx_strand_id
1 'polypeptide(L)'
;AKENKVKIKDITPSDTRITLEGRVSNLEKRMTKSEKVLLIFELYDGTGTITCKSFTVPEDSQNVITKLEEANTVKIIGKAGVDSYAGDVTVIGNTIYKTNNDQIPKKPEEDESTPLILGTSQNIQDKLTTVKELSADDGRDALKGEVIFMEPRELKTGKTLLRFDFYDGTSAITCKEL
;
A
#
# COMPACT_ATOMS: atom_id res chain seq x y z
N ALA A 1 -1.84 -6.65 29.69
CA ALA A 1 -2.51 -7.19 28.49
C ALA A 1 -1.49 -7.86 27.60
N LYS A 2 -1.78 -9.07 27.17
CA LYS A 2 -0.90 -9.78 26.24
C LYS A 2 -0.83 -9.02 24.91
N GLU A 3 0.40 -8.75 24.48
CA GLU A 3 0.67 -8.17 23.18
C GLU A 3 0.28 -9.18 22.06
N ASN A 4 -0.60 -8.76 21.16
CA ASN A 4 -1.00 -9.59 20.01
C ASN A 4 -0.10 -9.30 18.81
N LYS A 5 1.13 -9.80 18.87
CA LYS A 5 2.11 -9.65 17.79
C LYS A 5 1.76 -10.59 16.63
N VAL A 6 1.51 -10.03 15.46
CA VAL A 6 1.15 -10.77 14.24
C VAL A 6 2.14 -10.48 13.12
N LYS A 7 2.21 -11.39 12.15
CA LYS A 7 2.96 -11.17 10.92
C LYS A 7 2.07 -10.50 9.88
N ILE A 8 2.66 -9.64 9.05
CA ILE A 8 1.90 -8.90 8.02
C ILE A 8 1.13 -9.84 7.10
N LYS A 9 1.70 -10.96 6.71
CA LYS A 9 1.03 -11.97 5.87
C LYS A 9 -0.25 -12.54 6.48
N ASP A 10 -0.39 -12.51 7.79
CA ASP A 10 -1.50 -13.14 8.54
C ASP A 10 -2.57 -12.14 8.97
N ILE A 11 -2.42 -10.85 8.63
CA ILE A 11 -3.39 -9.80 9.00
C ILE A 11 -4.69 -9.98 8.24
N THR A 12 -5.81 -9.87 8.96
CA THR A 12 -7.16 -9.86 8.39
C THR A 12 -7.87 -8.54 8.70
N PRO A 13 -8.86 -8.12 7.88
CA PRO A 13 -9.61 -6.88 8.13
C PRO A 13 -10.37 -6.85 9.47
N SER A 14 -10.59 -8.01 10.08
CA SER A 14 -11.30 -8.14 11.36
C SER A 14 -10.41 -7.99 12.59
N ASP A 15 -9.10 -7.85 12.41
CA ASP A 15 -8.15 -7.68 13.50
C ASP A 15 -8.29 -6.29 14.13
N THR A 16 -8.84 -6.22 15.34
CA THR A 16 -9.19 -4.96 16.01
C THR A 16 -8.07 -4.39 16.85
N ARG A 17 -7.11 -5.21 17.27
CA ARG A 17 -5.94 -4.78 18.03
C ARG A 17 -4.77 -5.71 17.77
N ILE A 18 -3.82 -5.21 17.03
CA ILE A 18 -2.62 -5.95 16.64
C ILE A 18 -1.36 -5.14 16.90
N THR A 19 -0.28 -5.86 17.10
CA THR A 19 1.07 -5.30 17.17
C THR A 19 1.88 -5.80 16.00
N LEU A 20 2.45 -4.88 15.25
CA LEU A 20 3.35 -5.13 14.12
C LEU A 20 4.72 -4.56 14.41
N GLU A 21 5.75 -5.20 13.90
CA GLU A 21 7.11 -4.66 13.91
C GLU A 21 7.72 -4.80 12.53
N GLY A 22 8.31 -3.74 12.01
CA GLY A 22 8.87 -3.75 10.68
C GLY A 22 9.67 -2.51 10.32
N ARG A 23 10.07 -2.43 9.06
CA ARG A 23 10.79 -1.29 8.48
C ARG A 23 9.82 -0.39 7.74
N VAL A 24 9.97 0.92 7.95
CA VAL A 24 9.16 1.96 7.31
C VAL A 24 9.77 2.34 5.97
N SER A 25 8.92 2.48 4.96
CA SER A 25 9.27 3.03 3.65
C SER A 25 8.12 3.85 3.07
N ASN A 26 8.40 4.65 2.05
CA ASN A 26 7.39 5.42 1.29
C ASN A 26 6.48 6.29 2.18
N LEU A 27 7.09 7.06 3.07
CA LEU A 27 6.38 7.95 3.97
C LEU A 27 5.79 9.15 3.22
N GLU A 28 4.49 9.35 3.36
CA GLU A 28 3.73 10.45 2.78
C GLU A 28 2.97 11.21 3.87
N LYS A 29 2.90 12.52 3.73
CA LYS A 29 2.19 13.42 4.63
C LYS A 29 1.03 14.07 3.90
N ARG A 30 -0.17 14.03 4.49
CA ARG A 30 -1.36 14.71 3.98
C ARG A 30 -2.05 15.50 5.09
N MET A 31 -2.58 16.66 4.74
CA MET A 31 -3.46 17.43 5.62
C MET A 31 -4.90 16.97 5.46
N THR A 32 -5.59 16.69 6.56
CA THR A 32 -7.00 16.32 6.54
C THR A 32 -7.89 17.56 6.64
N LYS A 33 -9.17 17.41 6.29
CA LYS A 33 -10.18 18.48 6.42
C LYS A 33 -10.40 18.94 7.86
N SER A 34 -10.05 18.11 8.83
CA SER A 34 -10.13 18.40 10.28
C SER A 34 -8.83 18.99 10.85
N GLU A 35 -7.96 19.51 9.99
CA GLU A 35 -6.68 20.12 10.34
C GLU A 35 -5.71 19.19 11.08
N LYS A 36 -5.91 17.88 10.97
CA LYS A 36 -4.95 16.87 11.43
C LYS A 36 -4.02 16.48 10.29
N VAL A 37 -2.85 15.99 10.64
CA VAL A 37 -1.91 15.42 9.69
C VAL A 37 -2.10 13.91 9.64
N LEU A 38 -2.35 13.40 8.44
CA LEU A 38 -2.35 11.97 8.14
C LEU A 38 -0.99 11.57 7.60
N LEU A 39 -0.34 10.65 8.30
CA LEU A 39 0.89 10.01 7.84
C LEU A 39 0.53 8.66 7.22
N ILE A 40 0.98 8.43 6.00
CA ILE A 40 0.78 7.18 5.26
C ILE A 40 2.16 6.62 4.96
N PHE A 41 2.40 5.37 5.30
CA PHE A 41 3.68 4.71 5.04
C PHE A 41 3.48 3.20 4.88
N GLU A 42 4.46 2.56 4.29
CA GLU A 42 4.51 1.11 4.17
C GLU A 42 5.35 0.52 5.30
N LEU A 43 4.91 -0.60 5.83
CA LEU A 43 5.63 -1.39 6.81
C LEU A 43 5.96 -2.76 6.23
N TYR A 44 7.22 -3.16 6.33
CA TYR A 44 7.74 -4.44 5.86
C TYR A 44 8.36 -5.23 7.01
N ASP A 45 7.94 -6.49 7.20
CA ASP A 45 8.41 -7.35 8.29
C ASP A 45 9.15 -8.62 7.83
N GLY A 46 9.44 -8.74 6.54
CA GLY A 46 10.02 -9.94 5.93
C GLY A 46 9.00 -10.94 5.42
N THR A 47 7.75 -10.89 5.88
CA THR A 47 6.64 -11.75 5.43
C THR A 47 5.74 -11.08 4.40
N GLY A 48 5.69 -9.77 4.41
CA GLY A 48 4.89 -8.98 3.50
C GLY A 48 5.02 -7.49 3.77
N THR A 49 4.30 -6.70 3.00
CA THR A 49 4.21 -5.24 3.12
C THR A 49 2.76 -4.84 3.34
N ILE A 50 2.53 -3.89 4.24
CA ILE A 50 1.19 -3.34 4.49
C ILE A 50 1.24 -1.82 4.58
N THR A 51 0.19 -1.16 4.11
CA THR A 51 0.02 0.27 4.28
C THR A 51 -0.48 0.58 5.68
N CYS A 52 0.24 1.46 6.37
CA CYS A 52 -0.12 1.98 7.68
C CYS A 52 -0.52 3.44 7.58
N LYS A 53 -1.52 3.83 8.35
CA LYS A 53 -2.00 5.22 8.47
C LYS A 53 -1.97 5.62 9.93
N SER A 54 -1.50 6.82 10.22
CA SER A 54 -1.49 7.37 11.57
C SER A 54 -1.83 8.86 11.53
N PHE A 55 -2.64 9.29 12.49
CA PHE A 55 -3.01 10.70 12.61
C PHE A 55 -2.17 11.37 13.69
N THR A 56 -1.72 12.57 13.41
CA THR A 56 -0.98 13.42 14.36
C THR A 56 -1.45 14.86 14.25
N VAL A 57 -1.16 15.65 15.27
CA VAL A 57 -1.39 17.09 15.22
C VAL A 57 -0.28 17.78 14.42
N PRO A 58 -0.56 18.94 13.77
CA PRO A 58 0.44 19.62 12.93
C PRO A 58 1.74 19.94 13.68
N GLU A 59 1.65 20.32 14.94
CA GLU A 59 2.80 20.70 15.76
C GLU A 59 3.78 19.55 15.97
N ASP A 60 3.27 18.33 16.10
CA ASP A 60 4.09 17.12 16.34
C ASP A 60 4.47 16.39 15.05
N SER A 61 3.86 16.73 13.91
CA SER A 61 4.00 15.97 12.68
C SER A 61 5.44 15.83 12.20
N GLN A 62 6.21 16.91 12.26
CA GLN A 62 7.61 16.87 11.82
C GLN A 62 8.47 16.02 12.73
N ASN A 63 8.22 16.05 14.03
CA ASN A 63 8.93 15.22 15.01
C ASN A 63 8.65 13.72 14.79
N VAL A 64 7.39 13.37 14.53
CA VAL A 64 6.99 12.00 14.23
C VAL A 64 7.62 11.52 12.91
N ILE A 65 7.60 12.34 11.87
CA ILE A 65 8.23 12.02 10.58
C ILE A 65 9.73 11.76 10.75
N THR A 66 10.43 12.64 11.45
CA THR A 66 11.88 12.50 11.70
C THR A 66 12.18 11.18 12.42
N LYS A 67 11.42 10.86 13.45
CA LYS A 67 11.59 9.60 14.19
C LYS A 67 11.31 8.36 13.32
N LEU A 68 10.30 8.42 12.44
CA LEU A 68 10.00 7.33 11.51
C LEU A 68 11.11 7.13 10.46
N GLU A 69 11.66 8.21 9.94
CA GLU A 69 12.75 8.17 8.96
C GLU A 69 14.08 7.67 9.55
N GLU A 70 14.37 8.04 10.79
CA GLU A 70 15.59 7.64 11.50
C GLU A 70 15.53 6.23 12.10
N ALA A 71 14.32 5.68 12.29
CA ALA A 71 14.15 4.39 12.91
C ALA A 71 14.62 3.26 11.99
N ASN A 72 15.42 2.34 12.55
CA ASN A 72 15.80 1.11 11.86
C ASN A 72 14.56 0.22 11.66
N THR A 73 13.82 0.01 12.73
CA THR A 73 12.51 -0.65 12.75
C THR A 73 11.56 0.10 13.68
N VAL A 74 10.27 -0.12 13.50
CA VAL A 74 9.23 0.43 14.38
C VAL A 74 8.26 -0.64 14.80
N LYS A 75 7.67 -0.46 15.97
CA LYS A 75 6.62 -1.29 16.51
C LYS A 75 5.33 -0.48 16.52
N ILE A 76 4.29 -1.00 15.89
CA ILE A 76 3.01 -0.31 15.72
C ILE A 76 1.92 -1.11 16.38
N ILE A 77 1.15 -0.45 17.23
CA ILE A 77 -0.09 -0.99 17.79
C ILE A 77 -1.25 -0.29 17.10
N GLY A 78 -2.14 -1.06 16.52
CA GLY A 78 -3.22 -0.50 15.75
C GLY A 78 -4.34 -1.48 15.43
N LYS A 79 -5.18 -1.06 14.52
CA LYS A 79 -6.36 -1.77 14.06
C LYS A 79 -6.29 -1.98 12.55
N ALA A 80 -6.56 -3.19 12.10
CA ALA A 80 -6.72 -3.48 10.67
C ALA A 80 -8.10 -3.06 10.15
N GLY A 81 -8.18 -2.80 8.87
CA GLY A 81 -9.42 -2.47 8.16
C GLY A 81 -9.21 -2.53 6.67
N VAL A 82 -10.27 -2.38 5.90
CA VAL A 82 -10.22 -2.32 4.44
C VAL A 82 -10.26 -0.86 4.01
N ASP A 83 -9.30 -0.47 3.17
CA ASP A 83 -9.34 0.84 2.53
C ASP A 83 -10.49 0.85 1.49
N SER A 84 -11.40 1.80 1.64
CA SER A 84 -12.59 1.89 0.78
C SER A 84 -12.29 2.25 -0.68
N TYR A 85 -11.11 2.81 -0.94
CA TYR A 85 -10.69 3.19 -2.28
C TYR A 85 -9.88 2.10 -2.98
N ALA A 86 -8.90 1.53 -2.28
CA ALA A 86 -8.01 0.52 -2.84
C ALA A 86 -8.52 -0.92 -2.67
N GLY A 87 -9.44 -1.16 -1.72
CA GLY A 87 -9.91 -2.49 -1.37
C GLY A 87 -8.87 -3.35 -0.62
N ASP A 88 -7.72 -2.79 -0.31
CA ASP A 88 -6.64 -3.48 0.38
C ASP A 88 -6.78 -3.39 1.90
N VAL A 89 -6.22 -4.36 2.61
CA VAL A 89 -6.12 -4.32 4.07
C VAL A 89 -5.08 -3.28 4.48
N THR A 90 -5.47 -2.36 5.35
CA THR A 90 -4.60 -1.32 5.92
C THR A 90 -4.63 -1.37 7.44
N VAL A 91 -3.62 -0.78 8.08
CA VAL A 91 -3.56 -0.66 9.54
C VAL A 91 -3.57 0.81 9.94
N ILE A 92 -4.50 1.15 10.84
CA ILE A 92 -4.49 2.46 11.50
C ILE A 92 -3.69 2.31 12.79
N GLY A 93 -2.51 2.91 12.83
CA GLY A 93 -1.62 2.89 13.97
C GLY A 93 -1.99 3.94 15.01
N ASN A 94 -2.30 3.51 16.22
CA ASN A 94 -2.59 4.39 17.34
C ASN A 94 -1.33 4.73 18.15
N THR A 95 -0.38 3.80 18.20
CA THR A 95 0.86 3.94 18.96
C THR A 95 2.02 3.39 18.14
N ILE A 96 3.10 4.15 18.07
CA ILE A 96 4.31 3.80 17.31
C ILE A 96 5.51 3.94 18.23
N TYR A 97 6.32 2.88 18.33
CA TYR A 97 7.58 2.86 19.06
C TYR A 97 8.76 2.70 18.11
N LYS A 98 9.84 3.41 18.38
CA LYS A 98 11.11 3.19 17.71
C LYS A 98 11.76 1.91 18.27
N THR A 99 12.15 1.00 17.40
CA THR A 99 12.84 -0.25 17.78
C THR A 99 14.12 -0.43 16.96
N ASN A 100 14.91 -1.41 17.32
CA ASN A 100 16.10 -1.79 16.57
C ASN A 100 16.17 -3.31 16.49
N ASN A 101 15.44 -3.87 15.52
CA ASN A 101 15.35 -5.31 15.30
C ASN A 101 16.08 -5.71 14.00
N ASP A 102 17.33 -6.14 14.14
CA ASP A 102 18.16 -6.53 13.01
C ASP A 102 17.72 -7.86 12.37
N GLN A 103 16.83 -8.61 13.00
CA GLN A 103 16.27 -9.85 12.44
C GLN A 103 15.26 -9.59 11.33
N ILE A 104 14.68 -8.39 11.27
CA ILE A 104 13.81 -8.01 10.17
C ILE A 104 14.68 -7.65 8.96
N PRO A 105 14.55 -8.39 7.83
CA PRO A 105 15.36 -8.12 6.66
C PRO A 105 15.04 -6.74 6.08
N LYS A 106 16.00 -6.15 5.39
CA LYS A 106 15.74 -4.96 4.58
C LYS A 106 14.80 -5.34 3.45
N LYS A 107 13.85 -4.45 3.15
CA LYS A 107 12.98 -4.63 1.98
C LYS A 107 13.88 -4.74 0.74
N PRO A 108 13.66 -5.74 -0.14
CA PRO A 108 14.37 -5.80 -1.40
C PRO A 108 14.24 -4.48 -2.14
N GLU A 109 15.34 -3.96 -2.65
CA GLU A 109 15.30 -2.77 -3.50
C GLU A 109 14.42 -3.06 -4.69
N GLU A 110 13.48 -2.16 -4.96
CA GLU A 110 12.70 -2.25 -6.19
C GLU A 110 13.67 -2.11 -7.37
N ASP A 111 13.51 -3.00 -8.34
CA ASP A 111 14.30 -2.91 -9.54
C ASP A 111 13.99 -1.57 -10.23
N GLU A 112 14.96 -0.63 -10.19
CA GLU A 112 14.83 0.68 -10.83
C GLU A 112 14.57 0.59 -12.34
N SER A 113 14.75 -0.60 -12.93
CA SER A 113 14.42 -0.87 -14.32
C SER A 113 12.92 -0.91 -14.60
N THR A 114 12.08 -0.96 -13.55
CA THR A 114 10.61 -1.06 -13.69
C THR A 114 9.93 0.13 -13.00
N PRO A 115 9.92 1.32 -13.64
CA PRO A 115 9.37 2.51 -13.03
C PRO A 115 7.85 2.41 -12.83
N LEU A 116 7.39 2.81 -11.66
CA LEU A 116 5.97 2.93 -11.34
C LEU A 116 5.37 4.15 -12.05
N ILE A 117 4.28 3.93 -12.79
CA ILE A 117 3.54 4.99 -13.49
C ILE A 117 2.35 5.45 -12.65
N LEU A 118 1.60 4.53 -12.08
CA LEU A 118 0.36 4.80 -11.35
C LEU A 118 0.15 3.77 -10.26
N GLY A 119 -0.43 4.19 -9.14
CA GLY A 119 -0.75 3.33 -8.01
C GLY A 119 0.36 3.27 -6.95
N THR A 120 0.30 2.28 -6.11
CA THR A 120 1.30 2.02 -5.07
C THR A 120 2.17 0.85 -5.50
N SER A 121 3.48 1.02 -5.38
CA SER A 121 4.39 -0.10 -5.60
C SER A 121 4.07 -1.23 -4.64
N GLN A 122 3.78 -2.39 -5.20
CA GLN A 122 3.49 -3.60 -4.44
C GLN A 122 4.45 -4.69 -4.86
N ASN A 123 4.89 -5.46 -3.89
CA ASN A 123 5.58 -6.70 -4.20
C ASN A 123 4.54 -7.63 -4.84
N ILE A 124 4.54 -7.71 -6.16
CA ILE A 124 3.57 -8.52 -6.92
C ILE A 124 3.90 -9.98 -6.64
N GLN A 125 3.23 -10.54 -5.64
CA GLN A 125 3.19 -11.98 -5.41
C GLN A 125 2.03 -12.64 -6.13
N ASP A 126 1.19 -11.84 -6.77
CA ASP A 126 0.08 -12.33 -7.55
C ASP A 126 0.58 -13.09 -8.78
N LYS A 127 -0.03 -14.21 -9.05
CA LYS A 127 0.28 -15.01 -10.22
C LYS A 127 0.09 -14.16 -11.49
N LEU A 128 1.12 -14.07 -12.29
CA LEU A 128 1.02 -13.41 -13.58
C LEU A 128 0.06 -14.20 -14.48
N THR A 129 -1.03 -13.56 -14.89
CA THR A 129 -2.08 -14.15 -15.72
C THR A 129 -2.01 -13.58 -17.14
N THR A 130 -2.42 -14.34 -18.14
CA THR A 130 -2.55 -13.82 -19.51
C THR A 130 -3.94 -13.22 -19.72
N VAL A 131 -4.06 -12.25 -20.63
CA VAL A 131 -5.37 -11.63 -20.96
C VAL A 131 -6.37 -12.69 -21.45
N LYS A 132 -5.91 -13.67 -22.19
CA LYS A 132 -6.75 -14.78 -22.69
C LYS A 132 -7.36 -15.62 -21.57
N GLU A 133 -6.67 -15.75 -20.43
CA GLU A 133 -7.08 -16.56 -19.28
C GLU A 133 -7.89 -15.78 -18.24
N LEU A 134 -8.06 -14.46 -18.42
CA LEU A 134 -8.83 -13.63 -17.47
C LEU A 134 -10.28 -14.08 -17.38
N SER A 135 -10.79 -14.15 -16.15
CA SER A 135 -12.18 -14.43 -15.84
C SER A 135 -12.79 -13.30 -15.03
N ALA A 136 -14.09 -13.05 -15.21
CA ALA A 136 -14.82 -12.07 -14.41
C ALA A 136 -14.91 -12.45 -12.92
N ASP A 137 -14.66 -13.70 -12.60
CA ASP A 137 -14.63 -14.20 -11.22
C ASP A 137 -13.26 -14.01 -10.54
N ASP A 138 -12.24 -13.63 -11.31
CA ASP A 138 -10.92 -13.32 -10.76
C ASP A 138 -10.99 -12.01 -9.96
N GLY A 139 -10.59 -12.04 -8.69
CA GLY A 139 -10.64 -10.86 -7.83
C GLY A 139 -9.52 -9.88 -8.14
N ARG A 140 -8.29 -10.38 -8.26
CA ARG A 140 -7.09 -9.58 -8.50
C ARG A 140 -6.08 -10.38 -9.30
N ASP A 141 -5.66 -9.81 -10.41
CA ASP A 141 -4.67 -10.41 -11.30
C ASP A 141 -3.57 -9.42 -11.64
N ALA A 142 -2.39 -9.96 -11.90
CA ALA A 142 -1.27 -9.20 -12.46
C ALA A 142 -1.12 -9.52 -13.95
N LEU A 143 -1.04 -8.49 -14.77
CA LEU A 143 -0.85 -8.58 -16.21
C LEU A 143 0.41 -7.84 -16.64
N LYS A 144 1.10 -8.37 -17.63
CA LYS A 144 2.25 -7.74 -18.26
C LYS A 144 2.04 -7.64 -19.78
N GLY A 145 2.21 -6.45 -20.34
CA GLY A 145 2.01 -6.22 -21.77
C GLY A 145 2.18 -4.78 -22.18
N GLU A 146 1.63 -4.42 -23.32
CA GLU A 146 1.73 -3.10 -23.92
C GLU A 146 0.40 -2.35 -23.88
N VAL A 147 0.47 -1.04 -23.65
CA VAL A 147 -0.66 -0.13 -23.84
C VAL A 147 -0.67 0.29 -25.32
N ILE A 148 -1.74 -0.09 -26.04
CA ILE A 148 -1.86 0.16 -27.49
C ILE A 148 -2.78 1.32 -27.83
N PHE A 149 -3.63 1.76 -26.91
CA PHE A 149 -4.53 2.89 -27.07
C PHE A 149 -4.82 3.53 -25.72
N MET A 150 -4.91 4.85 -25.67
CA MET A 150 -5.22 5.56 -24.44
C MET A 150 -6.19 6.71 -24.71
N GLU A 151 -7.26 6.79 -23.93
CA GLU A 151 -8.26 7.86 -24.00
C GLU A 151 -8.56 8.38 -22.59
N PRO A 152 -8.19 9.62 -22.26
CA PRO A 152 -8.66 10.25 -21.03
C PRO A 152 -10.07 10.78 -21.22
N ARG A 153 -10.93 10.61 -20.20
CA ARG A 153 -12.30 11.14 -20.19
C ARG A 153 -12.57 11.81 -18.87
N GLU A 154 -12.96 13.08 -18.91
CA GLU A 154 -13.40 13.80 -17.71
C GLU A 154 -14.82 13.39 -17.34
N LEU A 155 -15.00 13.03 -16.06
CA LEU A 155 -16.30 12.67 -15.50
C LEU A 155 -17.01 13.89 -14.92
N LYS A 156 -18.33 13.82 -14.80
CA LYS A 156 -19.16 14.87 -14.17
C LYS A 156 -18.77 15.16 -12.71
N THR A 157 -18.08 14.23 -12.06
CA THR A 157 -17.56 14.36 -10.69
C THR A 157 -16.25 15.15 -10.60
N GLY A 158 -15.70 15.62 -11.71
CA GLY A 158 -14.40 16.28 -11.79
C GLY A 158 -13.19 15.34 -11.78
N LYS A 159 -13.43 14.02 -11.72
CA LYS A 159 -12.37 13.01 -11.85
C LYS A 159 -12.09 12.70 -13.32
N THR A 160 -10.88 12.27 -13.62
CA THR A 160 -10.50 11.80 -14.95
C THR A 160 -10.52 10.29 -14.97
N LEU A 161 -11.33 9.71 -15.87
CA LEU A 161 -11.28 8.29 -16.18
C LEU A 161 -10.23 8.07 -17.26
N LEU A 162 -9.24 7.27 -16.94
CA LEU A 162 -8.25 6.83 -17.91
C LEU A 162 -8.68 5.48 -18.47
N ARG A 163 -8.95 5.44 -19.78
CA ARG A 163 -9.27 4.22 -20.49
C ARG A 163 -8.14 3.88 -21.44
N PHE A 164 -7.69 2.65 -21.43
CA PHE A 164 -6.64 2.18 -22.32
C PHE A 164 -6.84 0.72 -22.71
N ASP A 165 -6.39 0.37 -23.90
CA ASP A 165 -6.35 -1.01 -24.36
C ASP A 165 -4.97 -1.60 -24.06
N PHE A 166 -4.98 -2.82 -23.54
CA PHE A 166 -3.80 -3.53 -23.08
C PHE A 166 -3.68 -4.85 -23.83
N TYR A 167 -2.50 -5.11 -24.38
CA TYR A 167 -2.19 -6.30 -25.17
C TYR A 167 -0.97 -7.02 -24.62
N ASP A 168 -1.08 -8.32 -24.39
CA ASP A 168 -0.02 -9.16 -23.83
C ASP A 168 0.55 -10.21 -24.78
N GLY A 169 0.20 -10.16 -26.07
CA GLY A 169 0.57 -11.16 -27.07
C GLY A 169 -0.46 -12.29 -27.22
N THR A 170 -1.36 -12.48 -26.27
CA THR A 170 -2.43 -13.52 -26.33
C THR A 170 -3.77 -12.93 -26.76
N SER A 171 -4.12 -11.78 -26.23
CA SER A 171 -5.37 -11.06 -26.50
C SER A 171 -5.27 -9.63 -25.99
N ALA A 172 -6.24 -8.78 -26.32
CA ALA A 172 -6.35 -7.42 -25.83
C ALA A 172 -7.55 -7.27 -24.90
N ILE A 173 -7.42 -6.38 -23.90
CA ILE A 173 -8.49 -6.03 -22.98
C ILE A 173 -8.50 -4.53 -22.73
N THR A 174 -9.69 -3.96 -22.49
CA THR A 174 -9.83 -2.56 -22.09
C THR A 174 -9.68 -2.44 -20.59
N CYS A 175 -8.74 -1.60 -20.14
CA CYS A 175 -8.53 -1.25 -18.76
C CYS A 175 -9.08 0.14 -18.45
N LYS A 176 -9.55 0.35 -17.23
CA LYS A 176 -10.06 1.64 -16.76
C LYS A 176 -9.47 1.94 -15.39
N GLU A 177 -9.06 3.22 -15.21
CA GLU A 177 -8.57 3.75 -13.93
C GLU A 177 -9.20 5.11 -13.65
N LEU A 178 -9.48 5.43 -12.36
CA LEU A 178 -10.16 6.65 -11.91
C LEU A 178 -9.25 7.56 -11.08
#